data_8f85b9003146a6ad498a632242ea4c76
#
_entry.id   8f85b9003146a6ad498a632242ea4c76
#
_cell.length_a   1.000
_cell.length_b   1.000
_cell.length_c   1.000
_cell.angle_alpha   90.00
_cell.angle_beta   90.00
_cell.angle_gamma   90.00
#
_symmetry.space_group_name_H-M   'P 1'
#
loop_
_entity.id
_entity.type
_entity.pdbx_description
1 polymer ?
#
loop_
_entity_poly.entity_id
_entity_poly.type
_entity_poly.pdbx_seq_one_letter_code
_entity_poly.pdbx_strand_id
1 'polypeptide(L)'
;MEKTVPPIVSTDSIRNVPQLVRRRVELTPTKVAFRVQKDQTYQDVTAEQFLADVVATAKAIVAQGIQVGDHVVIMSATRYEWTVCDFAAQFAGAVPVPVYETSSQDQAAFILKDSDAKLVFGETGRHIKLLTDALAAENMDLPGGLWRLMDGKENTFEQFKALGAEITDEQLAEREQAAGPDTIASLVYTSGTIAEPRGAAITHANLAHLTVNVVEGVPQVLHDQASTVLMLPLAHILARFVQLAAFWAGSTITHVRDASRVVAILKSQEPTFMVVVPRVMAKVLAAVRKSAAEKKMGKVFDRAEQVAVDWALHLEAQESGRPSKASFALKAQHALFDKLFYSKIRATLGGRLAFMISGAAPLDQRLGHFFRGVGINVLEGYGLTETTAPITLNLPNQSIIGSVGTPLPGSSVRISPDGEIEVKGLGVFAGYHHAEDGAAFTEDGYFPTGDLGRLDPDGRLFITGRAKDMILTDSGKNISPQRWQGVVERGGLVAQAVVVGDRRPHPAAVLVLDLVAVKEWAKANNRPDLEGKWDTAPAVPGEKVTDPQLLAAVQAVVTEANKGGSHAERIDDWVALIADVSEETGLVTATMKLKRGKFIEVMEPVINELYAHSTKKS
;
A
#
# COMPACT_ATOMS: atom_id res chain seq x y z
N MET A 1 -10.11 -22.36 -13.38
CA MET A 1 -8.84 -22.93 -12.81
C MET A 1 -8.74 -22.45 -11.37
N GLU A 2 -8.34 -23.33 -10.46
CA GLU A 2 -8.23 -23.06 -9.03
C GLU A 2 -6.87 -23.53 -8.50
N LYS A 3 -6.31 -22.80 -7.53
CA LYS A 3 -5.10 -23.18 -6.80
C LYS A 3 -5.33 -22.97 -5.31
N THR A 4 -5.15 -24.03 -4.54
CA THR A 4 -5.23 -24.04 -3.08
C THR A 4 -3.87 -24.41 -2.49
N VAL A 5 -3.47 -23.71 -1.45
CA VAL A 5 -2.30 -24.04 -0.62
C VAL A 5 -2.79 -24.28 0.80
N PRO A 6 -2.62 -25.48 1.35
CA PRO A 6 -3.08 -25.77 2.72
C PRO A 6 -2.28 -24.94 3.75
N PRO A 7 -2.83 -24.72 4.95
CA PRO A 7 -2.09 -24.10 6.04
C PRO A 7 -0.89 -24.96 6.46
N ILE A 8 0.23 -24.30 6.81
CA ILE A 8 1.44 -24.96 7.36
C ILE A 8 1.29 -25.14 8.86
N VAL A 9 0.72 -24.12 9.53
CA VAL A 9 0.49 -24.10 10.98
C VAL A 9 -0.99 -24.33 11.25
N SER A 10 -1.31 -25.22 12.21
CA SER A 10 -2.70 -25.48 12.61
C SER A 10 -3.35 -24.21 13.17
N THR A 11 -4.61 -23.99 12.81
CA THR A 11 -5.43 -22.88 13.33
C THR A 11 -5.71 -22.99 14.83
N ASP A 12 -5.58 -24.18 15.43
CA ASP A 12 -5.74 -24.39 16.88
C ASP A 12 -4.55 -23.85 17.70
N SER A 13 -3.44 -23.51 17.04
CA SER A 13 -2.19 -23.12 17.69
C SER A 13 -2.25 -21.75 18.38
N ILE A 14 -3.03 -20.82 17.82
CA ILE A 14 -3.18 -19.43 18.30
C ILE A 14 -4.65 -19.03 18.16
N ARG A 15 -5.26 -18.64 19.28
CA ARG A 15 -6.69 -18.31 19.34
C ARG A 15 -6.98 -16.87 18.86
N ASN A 16 -6.14 -15.92 19.27
CA ASN A 16 -6.36 -14.49 19.03
C ASN A 16 -5.03 -13.71 19.00
N VAL A 17 -5.09 -12.41 18.69
CA VAL A 17 -3.91 -11.55 18.63
C VAL A 17 -3.26 -11.34 20.01
N PRO A 18 -3.98 -11.12 21.13
CA PRO A 18 -3.37 -11.06 22.46
C PRO A 18 -2.52 -12.29 22.77
N GLN A 19 -3.05 -13.51 22.53
CA GLN A 19 -2.29 -14.74 22.74
C GLN A 19 -1.03 -14.81 21.86
N LEU A 20 -1.13 -14.40 20.59
CA LEU A 20 0.01 -14.35 19.68
C LEU A 20 1.11 -13.43 20.22
N VAL A 21 0.75 -12.25 20.70
CA VAL A 21 1.71 -11.28 21.25
C VAL A 21 2.35 -11.82 22.52
N ARG A 22 1.57 -12.34 23.48
CA ARG A 22 2.10 -12.92 24.73
C ARG A 22 3.07 -14.07 24.45
N ARG A 23 2.68 -15.01 23.59
CA ARG A 23 3.52 -16.14 23.22
C ARG A 23 4.83 -15.70 22.56
N ARG A 24 4.78 -14.67 21.70
CA ARG A 24 6.00 -14.11 21.11
C ARG A 24 6.94 -13.53 22.17
N VAL A 25 6.41 -12.80 23.14
CA VAL A 25 7.20 -12.22 24.23
C VAL A 25 7.80 -13.30 25.14
N GLU A 26 7.04 -14.34 25.48
CA GLU A 26 7.54 -15.52 26.22
C GLU A 26 8.74 -16.18 25.54
N LEU A 27 8.74 -16.29 24.22
CA LEU A 27 9.83 -16.91 23.47
C LEU A 27 11.12 -16.11 23.52
N THR A 28 11.06 -14.77 23.44
CA THR A 28 12.26 -13.91 23.39
C THR A 28 11.97 -12.54 24.02
N PRO A 29 11.81 -12.45 25.36
CA PRO A 29 11.40 -11.21 26.04
C PRO A 29 12.37 -10.04 25.83
N THR A 30 13.66 -10.31 25.84
CA THR A 30 14.72 -9.29 25.72
C THR A 30 15.09 -8.92 24.28
N LYS A 31 14.47 -9.56 23.28
CA LYS A 31 14.71 -9.24 21.87
C LYS A 31 14.17 -7.85 21.55
N VAL A 32 14.98 -7.04 20.86
CA VAL A 32 14.55 -5.73 20.34
C VAL A 32 13.44 -5.93 19.31
N ALA A 33 12.23 -5.50 19.64
CA ALA A 33 11.07 -5.57 18.76
C ALA A 33 10.92 -4.28 17.95
N PHE A 34 11.15 -3.13 18.59
CA PHE A 34 11.01 -1.83 17.94
C PHE A 34 12.23 -0.94 18.17
N ARG A 35 12.53 -0.11 17.18
CA ARG A 35 13.42 1.04 17.29
C ARG A 35 12.61 2.31 17.15
N VAL A 36 12.45 3.01 18.25
CA VAL A 36 11.59 4.19 18.34
C VAL A 36 12.43 5.44 18.23
N GLN A 37 12.05 6.34 17.33
CA GLN A 37 12.73 7.61 17.18
C GLN A 37 12.44 8.50 18.40
N LYS A 38 13.49 8.94 19.09
CA LYS A 38 13.44 9.93 20.17
C LYS A 38 14.41 11.05 19.81
N ASP A 39 13.87 12.22 19.50
CA ASP A 39 14.62 13.36 18.96
C ASP A 39 15.38 13.00 17.67
N GLN A 40 16.72 12.98 17.73
CA GLN A 40 17.58 12.62 16.60
C GLN A 40 18.19 11.22 16.72
N THR A 41 17.85 10.47 17.77
CA THR A 41 18.38 9.13 18.04
C THR A 41 17.27 8.08 17.97
N TYR A 42 17.67 6.81 18.03
CA TYR A 42 16.75 5.69 18.15
C TYR A 42 16.96 5.00 19.48
N GLN A 43 15.87 4.67 20.14
CA GLN A 43 15.86 3.88 21.37
C GLN A 43 15.31 2.50 21.06
N ASP A 44 16.01 1.47 21.50
CA ASP A 44 15.57 0.09 21.39
C ASP A 44 14.47 -0.19 22.43
N VAL A 45 13.40 -0.84 22.00
CA VAL A 45 12.30 -1.33 22.84
C VAL A 45 12.24 -2.83 22.69
N THR A 46 12.40 -3.56 23.79
CA THR A 46 12.34 -5.02 23.81
C THR A 46 10.90 -5.52 23.70
N ALA A 47 10.72 -6.81 23.41
CA ALA A 47 9.40 -7.42 23.34
C ALA A 47 8.64 -7.33 24.66
N GLU A 48 9.33 -7.51 25.81
CA GLU A 48 8.73 -7.36 27.14
C GLU A 48 8.34 -5.92 27.47
N GLN A 49 9.19 -4.93 27.10
CA GLN A 49 8.86 -3.51 27.26
C GLN A 49 7.64 -3.12 26.43
N PHE A 50 7.58 -3.59 25.18
CA PHE A 50 6.40 -3.40 24.34
C PHE A 50 5.14 -3.99 24.96
N LEU A 51 5.19 -5.24 25.47
CA LEU A 51 4.06 -5.86 26.15
C LEU A 51 3.64 -5.06 27.39
N ALA A 52 4.60 -4.54 28.15
CA ALA A 52 4.30 -3.70 29.32
C ALA A 52 3.55 -2.41 28.93
N ASP A 53 3.95 -1.74 27.84
CA ASP A 53 3.25 -0.56 27.32
C ASP A 53 1.83 -0.91 26.82
N VAL A 54 1.68 -2.04 26.13
CA VAL A 54 0.37 -2.54 25.65
C VAL A 54 -0.55 -2.85 26.84
N VAL A 55 -0.07 -3.57 27.85
CA VAL A 55 -0.84 -3.92 29.06
C VAL A 55 -1.26 -2.67 29.84
N ALA A 56 -0.35 -1.72 30.06
CA ALA A 56 -0.67 -0.48 30.77
C ALA A 56 -1.74 0.33 30.02
N THR A 57 -1.63 0.41 28.70
CA THR A 57 -2.61 1.11 27.86
C THR A 57 -3.95 0.38 27.82
N ALA A 58 -3.96 -0.97 27.74
CA ALA A 58 -5.17 -1.77 27.76
C ALA A 58 -5.93 -1.64 29.07
N LYS A 59 -5.23 -1.64 30.21
CA LYS A 59 -5.82 -1.36 31.52
C LYS A 59 -6.48 0.01 31.57
N ALA A 60 -5.85 1.03 30.98
CA ALA A 60 -6.43 2.36 30.89
C ALA A 60 -7.70 2.39 30.03
N ILE A 61 -7.73 1.64 28.91
CA ILE A 61 -8.93 1.48 28.07
C ILE A 61 -10.07 0.87 28.91
N VAL A 62 -9.80 -0.17 29.68
CA VAL A 62 -10.79 -0.79 30.58
C VAL A 62 -11.26 0.17 31.66
N ALA A 63 -10.34 0.95 32.28
CA ALA A 63 -10.65 1.93 33.30
C ALA A 63 -11.55 3.08 32.78
N GLN A 64 -11.50 3.39 31.49
CA GLN A 64 -12.40 4.35 30.85
C GLN A 64 -13.80 3.78 30.54
N GLY A 65 -14.11 2.59 31.03
CA GLY A 65 -15.42 1.97 30.88
C GLY A 65 -15.68 1.34 29.52
N ILE A 66 -14.65 1.22 28.66
CA ILE A 66 -14.76 0.56 27.36
C ILE A 66 -15.09 -0.92 27.53
N GLN A 67 -16.11 -1.40 26.84
CA GLN A 67 -16.59 -2.77 26.92
C GLN A 67 -16.00 -3.64 25.81
N VAL A 68 -16.16 -4.96 25.94
CA VAL A 68 -15.81 -5.91 24.87
C VAL A 68 -16.68 -5.62 23.65
N GLY A 69 -16.02 -5.48 22.49
CA GLY A 69 -16.68 -5.13 21.23
C GLY A 69 -16.84 -3.64 20.96
N ASP A 70 -16.56 -2.77 21.94
CA ASP A 70 -16.57 -1.31 21.71
C ASP A 70 -15.48 -0.88 20.75
N HIS A 71 -15.75 0.17 19.97
CA HIS A 71 -14.81 0.66 18.96
C HIS A 71 -13.88 1.77 19.50
N VAL A 72 -12.59 1.61 19.24
CA VAL A 72 -11.51 2.55 19.62
C VAL A 72 -10.87 3.11 18.35
N VAL A 73 -11.12 4.38 18.06
CA VAL A 73 -10.59 5.05 16.86
C VAL A 73 -9.16 5.53 17.09
N ILE A 74 -8.27 5.31 16.11
CA ILE A 74 -6.88 5.75 16.12
C ILE A 74 -6.59 6.56 14.85
N MET A 75 -6.41 7.89 14.99
CA MET A 75 -6.06 8.80 13.90
C MET A 75 -4.65 9.36 14.09
N SER A 76 -3.65 8.71 13.51
CA SER A 76 -2.25 9.10 13.65
C SER A 76 -1.41 8.54 12.51
N ALA A 77 -0.31 9.22 12.20
CA ALA A 77 0.75 8.71 11.34
C ALA A 77 1.42 7.46 11.93
N THR A 78 2.21 6.76 11.10
CA THR A 78 2.94 5.56 11.49
C THR A 78 3.96 5.84 12.59
N ARG A 79 3.72 5.28 13.78
CA ARG A 79 4.55 5.47 14.97
C ARG A 79 4.32 4.39 16.03
N TYR A 80 5.22 4.33 17.02
CA TYR A 80 5.20 3.33 18.08
C TYR A 80 3.92 3.40 18.94
N GLU A 81 3.49 4.59 19.35
CA GLU A 81 2.30 4.77 20.20
C GLU A 81 1.01 4.37 19.47
N TRP A 82 0.96 4.55 18.14
CA TRP A 82 -0.13 4.00 17.33
C TRP A 82 -0.23 2.48 17.49
N THR A 83 0.94 1.82 17.40
CA THR A 83 1.04 0.37 17.56
C THR A 83 0.60 -0.07 18.95
N VAL A 84 1.04 0.63 19.99
CA VAL A 84 0.65 0.33 21.37
C VAL A 84 -0.87 0.46 21.53
N CYS A 85 -1.50 1.53 21.04
CA CYS A 85 -2.96 1.71 21.10
C CYS A 85 -3.74 0.62 20.36
N ASP A 86 -3.27 0.21 19.18
CA ASP A 86 -3.90 -0.84 18.37
C ASP A 86 -3.93 -2.19 19.10
N PHE A 87 -2.77 -2.62 19.62
CA PHE A 87 -2.71 -3.87 20.38
C PHE A 87 -3.43 -3.76 21.72
N ALA A 88 -3.34 -2.60 22.40
CA ALA A 88 -4.00 -2.38 23.69
C ALA A 88 -5.54 -2.45 23.57
N ALA A 89 -6.12 -1.91 22.49
CA ALA A 89 -7.55 -2.06 22.23
C ALA A 89 -7.95 -3.54 22.12
N GLN A 90 -7.17 -4.34 21.39
CA GLN A 90 -7.43 -5.78 21.24
C GLN A 90 -7.24 -6.55 22.56
N PHE A 91 -6.28 -6.16 23.42
CA PHE A 91 -6.09 -6.72 24.76
C PHE A 91 -7.25 -6.37 25.69
N ALA A 92 -7.82 -5.17 25.57
CA ALA A 92 -9.00 -4.76 26.30
C ALA A 92 -10.30 -5.42 25.79
N GLY A 93 -10.24 -6.26 24.76
CA GLY A 93 -11.38 -6.84 24.08
C GLY A 93 -12.15 -5.87 23.19
N ALA A 94 -11.62 -4.66 23.00
CA ALA A 94 -12.20 -3.64 22.11
C ALA A 94 -11.70 -3.79 20.67
N VAL A 95 -12.37 -3.12 19.74
CA VAL A 95 -12.12 -3.19 18.30
C VAL A 95 -11.44 -1.91 17.84
N PRO A 96 -10.14 -1.90 17.48
CA PRO A 96 -9.49 -0.74 16.93
C PRO A 96 -10.01 -0.42 15.53
N VAL A 97 -10.28 0.88 15.32
CA VAL A 97 -10.75 1.47 14.05
C VAL A 97 -9.69 2.47 13.56
N PRO A 98 -8.84 2.08 12.63
CA PRO A 98 -7.80 2.96 12.12
C PRO A 98 -8.37 4.01 11.17
N VAL A 99 -7.95 5.27 11.37
CA VAL A 99 -8.25 6.41 10.50
C VAL A 99 -6.93 7.01 10.00
N TYR A 100 -6.86 7.32 8.71
CA TYR A 100 -5.67 7.95 8.14
C TYR A 100 -5.46 9.33 8.74
N GLU A 101 -4.20 9.68 9.01
CA GLU A 101 -3.80 10.99 9.54
C GLU A 101 -4.14 12.15 8.61
N THR A 102 -4.36 11.85 7.32
CA THR A 102 -4.71 12.82 6.28
C THR A 102 -6.20 12.90 6.01
N SER A 103 -7.02 12.09 6.66
CA SER A 103 -8.48 12.09 6.45
C SER A 103 -9.09 13.47 6.72
N SER A 104 -10.05 13.87 5.88
CA SER A 104 -10.81 15.09 6.07
C SER A 104 -11.74 14.99 7.30
N GLN A 105 -12.26 16.14 7.75
CA GLN A 105 -13.22 16.19 8.83
C GLN A 105 -14.47 15.35 8.53
N ASP A 106 -15.02 15.43 7.30
CA ASP A 106 -16.21 14.67 6.89
C ASP A 106 -15.96 13.17 6.89
N GLN A 107 -14.76 12.74 6.41
CA GLN A 107 -14.36 11.33 6.46
C GLN A 107 -14.21 10.83 7.89
N ALA A 108 -13.61 11.62 8.76
CA ALA A 108 -13.48 11.28 10.18
C ALA A 108 -14.84 11.22 10.86
N ALA A 109 -15.73 12.21 10.61
CA ALA A 109 -17.09 12.26 11.14
C ALA A 109 -17.90 11.02 10.73
N PHE A 110 -17.84 10.64 9.44
CA PHE A 110 -18.48 9.43 8.95
C PHE A 110 -18.00 8.18 9.69
N ILE A 111 -16.68 7.98 9.79
CA ILE A 111 -16.11 6.78 10.43
C ILE A 111 -16.44 6.74 11.92
N LEU A 112 -16.34 7.87 12.62
CA LEU A 112 -16.70 7.96 14.04
C LEU A 112 -18.14 7.53 14.30
N LYS A 113 -19.06 8.02 13.46
CA LYS A 113 -20.49 7.73 13.57
C LYS A 113 -20.82 6.29 13.17
N ASP A 114 -20.35 5.85 12.00
CA ASP A 114 -20.64 4.53 11.46
C ASP A 114 -20.10 3.41 12.36
N SER A 115 -18.91 3.62 12.96
CA SER A 115 -18.33 2.71 13.93
C SER A 115 -18.89 2.86 15.35
N ASP A 116 -19.74 3.83 15.64
CA ASP A 116 -20.19 4.12 17.01
C ASP A 116 -19.03 4.21 18.00
N ALA A 117 -18.02 5.02 17.65
CA ALA A 117 -16.76 5.14 18.40
C ALA A 117 -16.98 5.51 19.88
N LYS A 118 -16.32 4.83 20.80
CA LYS A 118 -16.43 5.07 22.25
C LYS A 118 -15.18 5.75 22.84
N LEU A 119 -14.02 5.58 22.22
CA LEU A 119 -12.74 6.16 22.62
C LEU A 119 -11.97 6.56 21.37
N VAL A 120 -11.28 7.71 21.42
CA VAL A 120 -10.52 8.20 20.26
C VAL A 120 -9.11 8.63 20.67
N PHE A 121 -8.10 8.19 19.91
CA PHE A 121 -6.73 8.68 19.97
C PHE A 121 -6.42 9.53 18.74
N GLY A 122 -6.02 10.80 18.95
CA GLY A 122 -5.53 11.69 17.92
C GLY A 122 -4.03 11.98 18.10
N GLU A 123 -3.27 12.13 17.00
CA GLU A 123 -1.83 12.29 17.10
C GLU A 123 -1.42 13.64 17.72
N THR A 124 -1.81 14.75 17.08
CA THR A 124 -1.37 16.12 17.43
C THR A 124 -2.56 17.03 17.72
N GLY A 125 -2.30 18.26 18.19
CA GLY A 125 -3.35 19.26 18.40
C GLY A 125 -4.20 19.54 17.16
N ARG A 126 -3.65 19.43 15.93
CA ARG A 126 -4.41 19.52 14.69
C ARG A 126 -5.44 18.39 14.57
N HIS A 127 -5.02 17.14 14.82
CA HIS A 127 -5.91 15.98 14.77
C HIS A 127 -6.98 16.04 15.85
N ILE A 128 -6.61 16.45 17.06
CA ILE A 128 -7.56 16.65 18.17
C ILE A 128 -8.62 17.67 17.79
N LYS A 129 -8.25 18.81 17.20
CA LYS A 129 -9.21 19.81 16.74
C LYS A 129 -10.14 19.25 15.67
N LEU A 130 -9.59 18.59 14.64
CA LEU A 130 -10.37 17.97 13.55
C LEU A 130 -11.38 16.95 14.12
N LEU A 131 -10.94 16.10 15.03
CA LEU A 131 -11.79 15.08 15.67
C LEU A 131 -12.86 15.70 16.56
N THR A 132 -12.52 16.77 17.30
CA THR A 132 -13.51 17.52 18.11
C THR A 132 -14.59 18.14 17.22
N ASP A 133 -14.17 18.77 16.10
CA ASP A 133 -15.11 19.38 15.16
C ASP A 133 -15.99 18.30 14.48
N ALA A 134 -15.42 17.12 14.15
CA ALA A 134 -16.15 15.98 13.59
C ALA A 134 -17.18 15.39 14.57
N LEU A 135 -16.82 15.21 15.83
CA LEU A 135 -17.74 14.74 16.89
C LEU A 135 -18.90 15.72 17.12
N ALA A 136 -18.58 17.03 17.14
CA ALA A 136 -19.59 18.07 17.31
C ALA A 136 -20.58 18.10 16.14
N ALA A 137 -20.10 17.91 14.90
CA ALA A 137 -20.95 17.87 13.70
C ALA A 137 -21.98 16.74 13.73
N GLU A 138 -21.64 15.60 14.33
CA GLU A 138 -22.51 14.43 14.46
C GLU A 138 -23.24 14.34 15.81
N ASN A 139 -23.07 15.32 16.71
CA ASN A 139 -23.59 15.32 18.08
C ASN A 139 -23.22 14.05 18.87
N MET A 140 -21.98 13.59 18.74
CA MET A 140 -21.49 12.38 19.40
C MET A 140 -20.82 12.68 20.72
N ASP A 141 -21.15 11.86 21.72
CA ASP A 141 -20.43 11.78 22.99
C ASP A 141 -19.42 10.64 22.96
N LEU A 142 -18.26 10.84 23.59
CA LEU A 142 -17.22 9.83 23.76
C LEU A 142 -17.09 9.45 25.23
N PRO A 143 -17.67 8.34 25.68
CA PRO A 143 -17.53 7.89 27.06
C PRO A 143 -16.08 7.69 27.50
N GLY A 144 -15.23 7.15 26.62
CA GLY A 144 -13.79 6.94 26.87
C GLY A 144 -12.91 8.18 26.62
N GLY A 145 -13.49 9.25 26.08
CA GLY A 145 -12.78 10.52 25.83
C GLY A 145 -11.95 10.56 24.54
N LEU A 146 -11.35 11.74 24.34
CA LEU A 146 -10.45 12.04 23.22
C LEU A 146 -9.03 12.32 23.77
N TRP A 147 -8.06 11.51 23.37
CA TRP A 147 -6.71 11.50 23.91
C TRP A 147 -5.66 11.81 22.85
N ARG A 148 -4.56 12.44 23.28
CA ARG A 148 -3.49 12.89 22.39
C ARG A 148 -2.24 12.01 22.53
N LEU A 149 -1.75 11.50 21.40
CA LEU A 149 -0.55 10.65 21.37
C LEU A 149 0.76 11.44 21.40
N MET A 150 0.76 12.68 20.91
CA MET A 150 1.93 13.54 20.81
C MET A 150 1.65 14.94 21.30
N ASP A 151 2.68 15.56 21.87
CA ASP A 151 2.69 16.95 22.33
C ASP A 151 1.50 17.32 23.24
N GLY A 152 1.53 18.50 23.82
CA GLY A 152 0.45 18.98 24.69
C GLY A 152 0.71 18.71 26.17
N LYS A 153 -0.16 19.31 27.01
CA LYS A 153 -0.08 19.22 28.48
C LYS A 153 -1.27 18.50 29.10
N GLU A 154 -2.36 18.37 28.33
CA GLU A 154 -3.61 17.80 28.79
C GLU A 154 -4.02 16.64 27.87
N ASN A 155 -4.68 15.65 28.45
CA ASN A 155 -5.13 14.44 27.78
C ASN A 155 -4.01 13.74 26.99
N THR A 156 -2.80 13.68 27.56
CA THR A 156 -1.64 13.07 26.93
C THR A 156 -1.68 11.55 27.06
N PHE A 157 -0.92 10.86 26.20
CA PHE A 157 -0.82 9.41 26.23
C PHE A 157 -0.31 8.87 27.58
N GLU A 158 0.65 9.56 28.21
CA GLU A 158 1.15 9.16 29.53
C GLU A 158 0.09 9.36 30.64
N GLN A 159 -0.69 10.45 30.57
CA GLN A 159 -1.83 10.64 31.48
C GLN A 159 -2.89 9.56 31.27
N PHE A 160 -3.15 9.17 30.01
CA PHE A 160 -4.06 8.08 29.72
C PHE A 160 -3.61 6.76 30.35
N LYS A 161 -2.36 6.35 30.13
CA LYS A 161 -1.82 5.10 30.72
C LYS A 161 -1.95 5.05 32.24
N ALA A 162 -1.78 6.19 32.91
CA ALA A 162 -1.88 6.27 34.37
C ALA A 162 -3.30 5.94 34.89
N LEU A 163 -4.36 6.08 34.09
CA LEU A 163 -5.72 5.76 34.49
C LEU A 163 -5.95 4.27 34.75
N GLY A 164 -5.11 3.41 34.17
CA GLY A 164 -5.22 1.96 34.31
C GLY A 164 -4.69 1.37 35.61
N ALA A 165 -4.19 2.21 36.54
CA ALA A 165 -3.47 1.74 37.75
C ALA A 165 -4.29 0.83 38.68
N GLU A 166 -5.60 1.00 38.74
CA GLU A 166 -6.51 0.20 39.57
C GLU A 166 -7.01 -1.07 38.90
N ILE A 167 -6.77 -1.25 37.59
CA ILE A 167 -7.20 -2.46 36.87
C ILE A 167 -6.18 -3.58 37.11
N THR A 168 -6.65 -4.72 37.59
CA THR A 168 -5.80 -5.87 37.86
C THR A 168 -5.42 -6.67 36.62
N ASP A 169 -4.41 -7.54 36.71
CA ASP A 169 -4.03 -8.43 35.62
C ASP A 169 -5.12 -9.47 35.32
N GLU A 170 -5.87 -9.92 36.34
CA GLU A 170 -6.98 -10.84 36.21
C GLU A 170 -8.14 -10.21 35.41
N GLN A 171 -8.49 -8.96 35.72
CA GLN A 171 -9.53 -8.24 34.98
C GLN A 171 -9.17 -8.06 33.50
N LEU A 172 -7.88 -7.78 33.21
CA LEU A 172 -7.43 -7.69 31.83
C LEU A 172 -7.42 -9.08 31.15
N ALA A 173 -7.01 -10.12 31.86
CA ALA A 173 -7.02 -11.50 31.33
C ALA A 173 -8.43 -11.98 30.95
N GLU A 174 -9.46 -11.60 31.72
CA GLU A 174 -10.86 -11.86 31.38
C GLU A 174 -11.24 -11.21 30.04
N ARG A 175 -10.79 -9.97 29.79
CA ARG A 175 -11.02 -9.26 28.52
C ARG A 175 -10.32 -9.94 27.33
N GLU A 176 -9.06 -10.35 27.50
CA GLU A 176 -8.31 -11.09 26.48
C GLU A 176 -8.95 -12.42 26.13
N GLN A 177 -9.53 -13.12 27.14
CA GLN A 177 -10.22 -14.39 26.95
C GLN A 177 -11.58 -14.24 26.25
N ALA A 178 -12.27 -13.11 26.45
CA ALA A 178 -13.51 -12.81 25.75
C ALA A 178 -13.31 -12.66 24.23
N ALA A 179 -12.11 -12.28 23.79
CA ALA A 179 -11.75 -12.21 22.38
C ALA A 179 -11.53 -13.62 21.79
N GLY A 180 -12.58 -14.20 21.19
CA GLY A 180 -12.52 -15.47 20.47
C GLY A 180 -11.89 -15.33 19.08
N PRO A 181 -11.60 -16.45 18.40
CA PRO A 181 -11.05 -16.42 17.04
C PRO A 181 -11.97 -15.69 16.04
N ASP A 182 -13.28 -15.87 16.17
CA ASP A 182 -14.29 -15.30 15.27
C ASP A 182 -14.76 -13.89 15.68
N THR A 183 -14.31 -13.35 16.83
CA THR A 183 -14.63 -11.99 17.22
C THR A 183 -13.84 -11.00 16.39
N ILE A 184 -14.43 -9.80 16.15
CA ILE A 184 -13.82 -8.76 15.36
C ILE A 184 -12.60 -8.19 16.10
N ALA A 185 -11.44 -8.26 15.46
CA ALA A 185 -10.17 -7.72 15.95
C ALA A 185 -9.89 -6.32 15.41
N SER A 186 -10.51 -5.94 14.32
CA SER A 186 -10.43 -4.58 13.76
C SER A 186 -11.51 -4.32 12.74
N LEU A 187 -11.98 -3.07 12.69
CA LEU A 187 -12.85 -2.57 11.64
C LEU A 187 -12.07 -1.59 10.76
N VAL A 188 -11.79 -2.00 9.51
CA VAL A 188 -10.93 -1.23 8.60
C VAL A 188 -11.76 -0.65 7.45
N TYR A 189 -11.88 0.69 7.43
CA TYR A 189 -12.65 1.36 6.39
C TYR A 189 -11.90 1.42 5.07
N THR A 190 -12.56 0.92 4.02
CA THR A 190 -12.06 0.99 2.65
C THR A 190 -12.64 2.21 1.97
N SER A 191 -11.80 3.01 1.33
CA SER A 191 -12.24 4.10 0.47
C SER A 191 -12.82 3.53 -0.82
N GLY A 192 -14.13 3.25 -0.84
CA GLY A 192 -14.84 2.87 -2.07
C GLY A 192 -14.62 3.93 -3.16
N THR A 193 -14.46 3.49 -4.41
CA THR A 193 -14.22 4.41 -5.55
C THR A 193 -15.46 5.19 -5.97
N ILE A 194 -16.67 4.83 -5.48
CA ILE A 194 -17.96 5.39 -5.96
C ILE A 194 -18.97 5.60 -4.82
N ALA A 195 -18.77 5.01 -3.63
CA ALA A 195 -19.74 5.04 -2.52
C ALA A 195 -19.07 5.49 -1.21
N GLU A 196 -19.88 5.64 -0.17
CA GLU A 196 -19.39 5.85 1.20
C GLU A 196 -18.41 4.75 1.62
N PRO A 197 -17.42 5.06 2.48
CA PRO A 197 -16.50 4.07 2.99
C PRO A 197 -17.25 2.91 3.67
N ARG A 198 -16.78 1.67 3.46
CA ARG A 198 -17.36 0.49 4.14
C ARG A 198 -16.33 -0.10 5.10
N GLY A 199 -16.75 -0.41 6.32
CA GLY A 199 -15.92 -1.07 7.32
C GLY A 199 -15.77 -2.56 7.01
N ALA A 200 -14.57 -3.03 6.71
CA ALA A 200 -14.26 -4.45 6.60
C ALA A 200 -14.00 -5.02 7.99
N ALA A 201 -14.79 -6.02 8.39
CA ALA A 201 -14.71 -6.67 9.69
C ALA A 201 -13.64 -7.77 9.68
N ILE A 202 -12.48 -7.49 10.28
CA ILE A 202 -11.35 -8.42 10.37
C ILE A 202 -11.39 -9.12 11.72
N THR A 203 -11.40 -10.45 11.72
CA THR A 203 -11.44 -11.25 12.95
C THR A 203 -10.04 -11.46 13.55
N HIS A 204 -9.99 -11.87 14.81
CA HIS A 204 -8.74 -12.31 15.45
C HIS A 204 -8.11 -13.50 14.71
N ALA A 205 -8.92 -14.44 14.24
CA ALA A 205 -8.46 -15.56 13.42
C ALA A 205 -7.79 -15.09 12.13
N ASN A 206 -8.41 -14.12 11.43
CA ASN A 206 -7.82 -13.56 10.20
C ASN A 206 -6.40 -13.04 10.44
N LEU A 207 -6.21 -12.22 11.47
CA LEU A 207 -4.89 -11.67 11.79
C LEU A 207 -3.92 -12.74 12.30
N ALA A 208 -4.32 -13.54 13.29
CA ALA A 208 -3.42 -14.47 13.96
C ALA A 208 -3.03 -15.67 13.07
N HIS A 209 -4.02 -16.34 12.47
CA HIS A 209 -3.75 -17.53 11.66
C HIS A 209 -3.01 -17.20 10.36
N LEU A 210 -3.38 -16.09 9.69
CA LEU A 210 -2.64 -15.66 8.51
C LEU A 210 -1.19 -15.31 8.88
N THR A 211 -0.97 -14.61 10.00
CA THR A 211 0.37 -14.22 10.45
C THR A 211 1.28 -15.42 10.64
N VAL A 212 0.87 -16.42 11.43
CA VAL A 212 1.73 -17.59 11.71
C VAL A 212 2.02 -18.38 10.43
N ASN A 213 1.03 -18.50 9.53
CA ASN A 213 1.18 -19.24 8.29
C ASN A 213 2.05 -18.51 7.26
N VAL A 214 1.95 -17.18 7.17
CA VAL A 214 2.81 -16.38 6.27
C VAL A 214 4.25 -16.39 6.75
N VAL A 215 4.51 -16.24 8.05
CA VAL A 215 5.87 -16.26 8.58
C VAL A 215 6.57 -17.59 8.29
N GLU A 216 5.88 -18.71 8.49
CA GLU A 216 6.42 -20.04 8.12
C GLU A 216 6.54 -20.22 6.60
N GLY A 217 5.71 -19.54 5.80
CA GLY A 217 5.76 -19.61 4.34
C GLY A 217 6.91 -18.81 3.69
N VAL A 218 7.47 -17.81 4.39
CA VAL A 218 8.55 -16.96 3.86
C VAL A 218 9.70 -16.75 4.87
N PRO A 219 10.28 -17.83 5.41
CA PRO A 219 11.32 -17.73 6.45
C PRO A 219 12.60 -17.04 5.99
N GLN A 220 12.81 -16.88 4.69
CA GLN A 220 13.95 -16.14 4.14
C GLN A 220 13.80 -14.61 4.32
N VAL A 221 12.57 -14.13 4.48
CA VAL A 221 12.23 -12.71 4.63
C VAL A 221 11.92 -12.35 6.08
N LEU A 222 11.10 -13.18 6.73
CA LEU A 222 10.57 -12.97 8.07
C LEU A 222 11.23 -13.96 9.05
N HIS A 223 12.23 -13.47 9.77
CA HIS A 223 12.97 -14.25 10.77
C HIS A 223 13.56 -13.33 11.86
N ASP A 224 14.10 -13.89 12.90
CA ASP A 224 14.56 -13.18 14.10
C ASP A 224 15.81 -12.29 13.90
N GLN A 225 16.56 -12.47 12.81
CA GLN A 225 17.68 -11.59 12.42
C GLN A 225 17.28 -10.54 11.38
N ALA A 226 16.01 -10.57 10.92
CA ALA A 226 15.52 -9.60 9.96
C ALA A 226 15.17 -8.26 10.62
N SER A 227 15.18 -7.21 9.81
CA SER A 227 14.74 -5.88 10.22
C SER A 227 14.03 -5.17 9.10
N THR A 228 13.07 -4.33 9.45
CA THR A 228 12.31 -3.54 8.48
C THR A 228 12.17 -2.09 8.91
N VAL A 229 12.08 -1.22 7.91
CA VAL A 229 11.68 0.18 8.08
C VAL A 229 10.28 0.33 7.50
N LEU A 230 9.30 0.59 8.36
CA LEU A 230 7.90 0.67 8.04
C LEU A 230 7.47 2.12 7.85
N MET A 231 7.21 2.49 6.59
CA MET A 231 6.84 3.85 6.18
C MET A 231 5.39 3.94 5.68
N LEU A 232 4.74 2.82 5.45
CA LEU A 232 3.34 2.80 5.03
C LEU A 232 2.43 3.17 6.22
N PRO A 233 1.31 3.87 5.98
CA PRO A 233 0.35 4.19 7.05
C PRO A 233 -0.15 2.93 7.76
N LEU A 234 -0.07 2.91 9.09
CA LEU A 234 -0.62 1.81 9.91
C LEU A 234 -2.16 1.75 9.85
N ALA A 235 -2.81 2.82 9.41
CA ALA A 235 -4.22 2.78 9.08
C ALA A 235 -4.54 1.84 7.90
N HIS A 236 -3.54 1.51 7.06
CA HIS A 236 -3.70 0.54 5.98
C HIS A 236 -3.41 -0.87 6.47
N ILE A 237 -4.31 -1.82 6.17
CA ILE A 237 -4.20 -3.22 6.62
C ILE A 237 -2.87 -3.88 6.26
N LEU A 238 -2.28 -3.56 5.10
CA LEU A 238 -0.99 -4.12 4.68
C LEU A 238 0.13 -3.76 5.68
N ALA A 239 0.22 -2.50 6.11
CA ALA A 239 1.24 -2.06 7.06
C ALA A 239 1.06 -2.72 8.44
N ARG A 240 -0.19 -2.82 8.90
CA ARG A 240 -0.53 -3.51 10.17
C ARG A 240 -0.20 -4.99 10.12
N PHE A 241 -0.59 -5.67 9.03
CA PHE A 241 -0.27 -7.09 8.84
C PHE A 241 1.25 -7.31 8.83
N VAL A 242 2.00 -6.53 8.06
CA VAL A 242 3.46 -6.63 8.00
C VAL A 242 4.10 -6.38 9.37
N GLN A 243 3.58 -5.40 10.13
CA GLN A 243 4.03 -5.14 11.50
C GLN A 243 3.80 -6.36 12.40
N LEU A 244 2.60 -6.95 12.37
CA LEU A 244 2.27 -8.13 13.17
C LEU A 244 3.13 -9.33 12.76
N ALA A 245 3.31 -9.56 11.46
CA ALA A 245 4.13 -10.65 10.94
C ALA A 245 5.62 -10.48 11.29
N ALA A 246 6.17 -9.27 11.17
CA ALA A 246 7.53 -8.96 11.58
C ALA A 246 7.72 -9.11 13.09
N PHE A 247 6.76 -8.65 13.89
CA PHE A 247 6.78 -8.85 15.35
C PHE A 247 6.76 -10.34 15.71
N TRP A 248 5.84 -11.12 15.13
CA TRP A 248 5.77 -12.57 15.36
C TRP A 248 7.04 -13.30 14.96
N ALA A 249 7.63 -12.95 13.82
CA ALA A 249 8.91 -13.50 13.36
C ALA A 249 10.11 -13.12 14.23
N GLY A 250 9.97 -12.13 15.12
CA GLY A 250 11.06 -11.58 15.94
C GLY A 250 11.97 -10.62 15.19
N SER A 251 11.53 -10.12 14.07
CA SER A 251 12.23 -9.08 13.32
C SER A 251 12.17 -7.74 14.08
N THR A 252 13.18 -6.89 13.88
CA THR A 252 13.19 -5.53 14.44
C THR A 252 12.46 -4.56 13.51
N ILE A 253 11.56 -3.75 14.05
CA ILE A 253 10.70 -2.82 13.31
C ILE A 253 11.10 -1.37 13.66
N THR A 254 11.33 -0.55 12.63
CA THR A 254 11.53 0.90 12.79
C THR A 254 10.41 1.64 12.06
N HIS A 255 9.65 2.47 12.77
CA HIS A 255 8.60 3.29 12.19
C HIS A 255 9.16 4.57 11.57
N VAL A 256 8.62 4.98 10.43
CA VAL A 256 8.92 6.25 9.77
C VAL A 256 7.66 7.09 9.69
N ARG A 257 7.61 8.14 10.49
CA ARG A 257 6.53 9.12 10.48
C ARG A 257 6.63 10.07 9.28
N ASP A 258 7.85 10.53 9.00
CA ASP A 258 8.12 11.52 7.95
C ASP A 258 8.87 10.87 6.78
N ALA A 259 8.15 10.66 5.68
CA ALA A 259 8.69 10.06 4.46
C ALA A 259 9.86 10.87 3.84
N SER A 260 9.98 12.18 4.13
CA SER A 260 11.08 12.99 3.63
C SER A 260 12.44 12.55 4.20
N ARG A 261 12.45 11.93 5.37
CA ARG A 261 13.64 11.44 6.07
C ARG A 261 14.00 9.99 5.76
N VAL A 262 13.22 9.30 4.95
CA VAL A 262 13.34 7.86 4.72
C VAL A 262 14.75 7.42 4.31
N VAL A 263 15.43 8.15 3.42
CA VAL A 263 16.78 7.78 2.96
C VAL A 263 17.81 7.81 4.09
N ALA A 264 17.72 8.81 4.98
CA ALA A 264 18.60 8.90 6.15
C ALA A 264 18.32 7.76 7.14
N ILE A 265 17.06 7.41 7.33
CA ILE A 265 16.62 6.31 8.20
C ILE A 265 17.06 4.96 7.64
N LEU A 266 16.89 4.72 6.33
CA LEU A 266 17.36 3.49 5.68
C LEU A 266 18.85 3.26 5.88
N LYS A 267 19.67 4.33 5.72
CA LYS A 267 21.10 4.26 5.94
C LYS A 267 21.49 3.97 7.39
N SER A 268 20.74 4.47 8.36
CA SER A 268 21.05 4.28 9.78
C SER A 268 20.49 2.97 10.35
N GLN A 269 19.38 2.47 9.81
CA GLN A 269 18.70 1.27 10.32
C GLN A 269 19.03 -0.01 9.55
N GLU A 270 19.58 0.12 8.35
CA GLU A 270 20.06 -1.00 7.51
C GLU A 270 19.04 -2.16 7.43
N PRO A 271 17.79 -1.92 6.95
CA PRO A 271 16.77 -2.96 6.90
C PRO A 271 17.17 -4.09 5.98
N THR A 272 16.71 -5.31 6.30
CA THR A 272 16.90 -6.50 5.44
C THR A 272 15.77 -6.69 4.46
N PHE A 273 14.56 -6.22 4.80
CA PHE A 273 13.41 -6.19 3.91
C PHE A 273 12.58 -4.92 4.10
N MET A 274 11.82 -4.58 3.08
CA MET A 274 10.86 -3.47 3.12
C MET A 274 9.58 -3.83 2.37
N VAL A 275 8.46 -3.30 2.85
CA VAL A 275 7.22 -3.28 2.07
C VAL A 275 7.04 -1.89 1.47
N VAL A 276 6.87 -1.84 0.17
CA VAL A 276 6.82 -0.60 -0.61
C VAL A 276 5.68 -0.62 -1.62
N VAL A 277 5.21 0.55 -1.99
CA VAL A 277 4.36 0.69 -3.18
C VAL A 277 5.24 1.01 -4.40
N PRO A 278 4.84 0.64 -5.63
CA PRO A 278 5.63 0.85 -6.85
C PRO A 278 6.11 2.29 -7.05
N ARG A 279 5.31 3.28 -6.64
CA ARG A 279 5.68 4.71 -6.73
C ARG A 279 6.95 5.05 -5.93
N VAL A 280 7.20 4.41 -4.81
CA VAL A 280 8.43 4.60 -4.03
C VAL A 280 9.63 4.09 -4.82
N MET A 281 9.53 2.90 -5.43
CA MET A 281 10.57 2.33 -6.28
C MET A 281 10.88 3.24 -7.47
N ALA A 282 9.84 3.75 -8.14
CA ALA A 282 9.99 4.68 -9.26
C ALA A 282 10.70 5.98 -8.85
N LYS A 283 10.37 6.55 -7.68
CA LYS A 283 11.06 7.74 -7.15
C LYS A 283 12.55 7.48 -6.88
N VAL A 284 12.89 6.31 -6.33
CA VAL A 284 14.29 5.92 -6.11
C VAL A 284 15.05 5.86 -7.44
N LEU A 285 14.49 5.18 -8.46
CA LEU A 285 15.10 5.11 -9.80
C LEU A 285 15.27 6.49 -10.43
N ALA A 286 14.24 7.34 -10.35
CA ALA A 286 14.29 8.71 -10.88
C ALA A 286 15.40 9.55 -10.21
N ALA A 287 15.54 9.45 -8.89
CA ALA A 287 16.59 10.15 -8.15
C ALA A 287 18.00 9.68 -8.58
N VAL A 288 18.19 8.38 -8.83
CA VAL A 288 19.45 7.83 -9.33
C VAL A 288 19.75 8.32 -10.75
N ARG A 289 18.76 8.32 -11.66
CA ARG A 289 18.91 8.85 -13.02
C ARG A 289 19.31 10.33 -13.01
N LYS A 290 18.65 11.13 -12.17
CA LYS A 290 18.97 12.55 -11.99
C LYS A 290 20.43 12.75 -11.53
N SER A 291 20.84 12.01 -10.50
CA SER A 291 22.24 12.07 -10.02
C SER A 291 23.27 11.62 -11.07
N ALA A 292 22.93 10.65 -11.90
CA ALA A 292 23.79 10.23 -13.02
C ALA A 292 23.87 11.32 -14.11
N ALA A 293 22.76 11.96 -14.45
CA ALA A 293 22.70 13.04 -15.43
C ALA A 293 23.53 14.26 -14.99
N GLU A 294 23.38 14.69 -13.72
CA GLU A 294 24.19 15.77 -13.13
C GLU A 294 25.69 15.52 -13.22
N LYS A 295 26.11 14.25 -13.13
CA LYS A 295 27.51 13.81 -13.31
C LYS A 295 27.90 13.55 -14.78
N LYS A 296 27.07 13.93 -15.73
CA LYS A 296 27.24 13.69 -17.18
C LYS A 296 27.37 12.19 -17.55
N MET A 297 26.79 11.31 -16.72
CA MET A 297 26.80 9.86 -16.92
C MET A 297 25.43 9.30 -17.32
N GLY A 298 24.47 10.12 -17.74
CA GLY A 298 23.10 9.68 -18.07
C GLY A 298 23.06 8.52 -19.06
N LYS A 299 23.70 8.64 -20.23
CA LYS A 299 23.76 7.55 -21.24
C LYS A 299 24.44 6.28 -20.73
N VAL A 300 25.42 6.42 -19.82
CA VAL A 300 26.08 5.27 -19.19
C VAL A 300 25.12 4.58 -18.24
N PHE A 301 24.32 5.35 -17.50
CA PHE A 301 23.30 4.82 -16.61
C PHE A 301 22.16 4.14 -17.38
N ASP A 302 21.71 4.70 -18.52
CA ASP A 302 20.71 4.05 -19.38
C ASP A 302 21.16 2.65 -19.81
N ARG A 303 22.46 2.50 -20.14
CA ARG A 303 23.04 1.19 -20.43
C ARG A 303 23.10 0.31 -19.20
N ALA A 304 23.46 0.85 -18.05
CA ALA A 304 23.48 0.11 -16.80
C ALA A 304 22.08 -0.41 -16.43
N GLU A 305 21.05 0.43 -16.59
CA GLU A 305 19.67 0.01 -16.37
C GLU A 305 19.26 -1.15 -17.28
N GLN A 306 19.59 -1.09 -18.58
CA GLN A 306 19.30 -2.20 -19.49
C GLN A 306 20.03 -3.48 -19.09
N VAL A 307 21.30 -3.38 -18.69
CA VAL A 307 22.09 -4.54 -18.23
C VAL A 307 21.51 -5.14 -16.94
N ALA A 308 20.99 -4.32 -16.03
CA ALA A 308 20.29 -4.81 -14.84
C ALA A 308 19.02 -5.60 -15.22
N VAL A 309 18.22 -5.07 -16.15
CA VAL A 309 17.03 -5.77 -16.65
C VAL A 309 17.39 -7.08 -17.33
N ASP A 310 18.37 -7.08 -18.23
CA ASP A 310 18.83 -8.30 -18.93
C ASP A 310 19.35 -9.36 -17.95
N TRP A 311 20.06 -8.92 -16.90
CA TRP A 311 20.54 -9.79 -15.83
C TRP A 311 19.40 -10.39 -15.01
N ALA A 312 18.39 -9.59 -14.65
CA ALA A 312 17.22 -10.06 -13.92
C ALA A 312 16.40 -11.09 -14.72
N LEU A 313 16.22 -10.85 -16.03
CA LEU A 313 15.56 -11.81 -16.94
C LEU A 313 16.33 -13.14 -17.03
N HIS A 314 17.67 -13.08 -17.02
CA HIS A 314 18.48 -14.28 -16.95
C HIS A 314 18.26 -15.07 -15.65
N LEU A 315 18.26 -14.39 -14.49
CA LEU A 315 18.00 -15.01 -13.20
C LEU A 315 16.58 -15.63 -13.14
N GLU A 316 15.58 -14.90 -13.62
CA GLU A 316 14.19 -15.37 -13.67
C GLU A 316 14.04 -16.62 -14.53
N ALA A 317 14.71 -16.66 -15.68
CA ALA A 317 14.68 -17.83 -16.55
C ALA A 317 15.32 -19.06 -15.86
N GLN A 318 16.42 -18.87 -15.13
CA GLN A 318 17.05 -19.96 -14.37
C GLN A 318 16.14 -20.49 -13.26
N GLU A 319 15.54 -19.60 -12.48
CA GLU A 319 14.61 -19.98 -11.39
C GLU A 319 13.35 -20.68 -11.91
N SER A 320 12.90 -20.33 -13.12
CA SER A 320 11.77 -20.98 -13.80
C SER A 320 12.17 -22.29 -14.51
N GLY A 321 13.39 -22.77 -14.34
CA GLY A 321 13.87 -23.98 -15.04
C GLY A 321 14.02 -23.81 -16.55
N ARG A 322 13.91 -22.59 -17.08
CA ARG A 322 14.09 -22.31 -18.51
C ARG A 322 15.57 -22.24 -18.86
N PRO A 323 16.00 -22.79 -20.00
CA PRO A 323 17.38 -22.68 -20.42
C PRO A 323 17.81 -21.21 -20.57
N SER A 324 18.78 -20.77 -19.78
CA SER A 324 19.34 -19.42 -19.89
C SER A 324 20.82 -19.44 -19.55
N LYS A 325 21.64 -18.86 -20.43
CA LYS A 325 23.07 -18.67 -20.20
C LYS A 325 23.42 -17.21 -20.40
N ALA A 326 23.84 -16.54 -19.31
CA ALA A 326 24.38 -15.19 -19.44
C ALA A 326 25.66 -15.21 -20.29
N SER A 327 25.71 -14.36 -21.33
CA SER A 327 26.93 -14.16 -22.13
C SER A 327 28.07 -13.61 -21.26
N PHE A 328 29.30 -13.84 -21.68
CA PHE A 328 30.47 -13.25 -21.01
C PHE A 328 30.37 -11.72 -20.96
N ALA A 329 29.88 -11.10 -22.05
CA ALA A 329 29.66 -9.66 -22.13
C ALA A 329 28.64 -9.16 -21.10
N LEU A 330 27.53 -9.87 -20.90
CA LEU A 330 26.53 -9.52 -19.89
C LEU A 330 27.09 -9.60 -18.48
N LYS A 331 27.83 -10.66 -18.15
CA LYS A 331 28.51 -10.84 -16.85
C LYS A 331 29.52 -9.73 -16.57
N ALA A 332 30.37 -9.40 -17.55
CA ALA A 332 31.39 -8.36 -17.41
C ALA A 332 30.77 -6.96 -17.26
N GLN A 333 29.74 -6.64 -18.07
CA GLN A 333 29.04 -5.36 -17.95
C GLN A 333 28.29 -5.25 -16.61
N HIS A 334 27.59 -6.30 -16.16
CA HIS A 334 26.91 -6.31 -14.87
C HIS A 334 27.90 -6.07 -13.72
N ALA A 335 29.06 -6.75 -13.70
CA ALA A 335 30.08 -6.55 -12.68
C ALA A 335 30.69 -5.13 -12.71
N LEU A 336 30.84 -4.54 -13.91
CA LEU A 336 31.32 -3.17 -14.07
C LEU A 336 30.28 -2.18 -13.49
N PHE A 337 29.01 -2.33 -13.87
CA PHE A 337 27.94 -1.44 -13.42
C PHE A 337 27.58 -1.65 -11.94
N ASP A 338 27.85 -2.82 -11.38
CA ASP A 338 27.75 -3.03 -9.94
C ASP A 338 28.67 -2.07 -9.18
N LYS A 339 29.94 -1.97 -9.58
CA LYS A 339 30.90 -1.04 -8.98
C LYS A 339 30.54 0.44 -9.20
N LEU A 340 30.01 0.77 -10.36
CA LEU A 340 29.74 2.16 -10.73
C LEU A 340 28.43 2.69 -10.12
N PHE A 341 27.38 1.87 -10.11
CA PHE A 341 26.00 2.28 -9.78
C PHE A 341 25.31 1.38 -8.76
N TYR A 342 25.24 0.04 -8.98
CA TYR A 342 24.31 -0.79 -8.21
C TYR A 342 24.70 -0.90 -6.74
N SER A 343 25.98 -1.02 -6.42
CA SER A 343 26.46 -0.98 -5.02
C SER A 343 26.08 0.32 -4.30
N LYS A 344 26.08 1.47 -5.02
CA LYS A 344 25.70 2.76 -4.44
C LYS A 344 24.19 2.86 -4.23
N ILE A 345 23.39 2.27 -5.13
CA ILE A 345 21.93 2.17 -4.95
C ILE A 345 21.64 1.35 -3.71
N ARG A 346 22.24 0.15 -3.57
CA ARG A 346 22.08 -0.67 -2.38
C ARG A 346 22.52 0.06 -1.11
N ALA A 347 23.67 0.74 -1.14
CA ALA A 347 24.16 1.53 0.00
C ALA A 347 23.20 2.67 0.39
N THR A 348 22.53 3.31 -0.58
CA THR A 348 21.50 4.34 -0.32
C THR A 348 20.28 3.76 0.37
N LEU A 349 19.98 2.50 0.12
CA LEU A 349 18.87 1.74 0.73
C LEU A 349 19.30 0.98 2.01
N GLY A 350 20.46 1.33 2.61
CA GLY A 350 20.94 0.75 3.85
C GLY A 350 21.99 -0.36 3.70
N GLY A 351 22.27 -0.82 2.48
CA GLY A 351 23.33 -1.80 2.19
C GLY A 351 22.99 -3.26 2.46
N ARG A 352 22.00 -3.54 3.33
CA ARG A 352 21.56 -4.90 3.72
C ARG A 352 20.22 -5.32 3.12
N LEU A 353 19.56 -4.44 2.37
CA LEU A 353 18.23 -4.69 1.81
C LEU A 353 18.27 -5.83 0.79
N ALA A 354 17.76 -6.99 1.17
CA ALA A 354 17.70 -8.19 0.33
C ALA A 354 16.36 -8.33 -0.40
N PHE A 355 15.27 -7.84 0.21
CA PHE A 355 13.91 -8.02 -0.30
C PHE A 355 13.12 -6.72 -0.30
N MET A 356 12.44 -6.43 -1.41
CA MET A 356 11.36 -5.45 -1.52
C MET A 356 10.06 -6.19 -1.82
N ILE A 357 9.09 -6.10 -0.91
CA ILE A 357 7.76 -6.63 -1.13
C ILE A 357 6.92 -5.51 -1.72
N SER A 358 6.43 -5.68 -2.94
CA SER A 358 5.65 -4.69 -3.66
C SER A 358 4.17 -5.09 -3.69
N GLY A 359 3.30 -4.19 -3.26
CA GLY A 359 1.85 -4.44 -3.23
C GLY A 359 1.03 -3.16 -3.35
N ALA A 360 -0.28 -3.31 -3.19
CA ALA A 360 -1.29 -2.24 -3.21
C ALA A 360 -1.46 -1.49 -4.56
N ALA A 361 -0.59 -1.70 -5.53
CA ALA A 361 -0.71 -1.16 -6.90
C ALA A 361 0.08 -2.04 -7.88
N PRO A 362 -0.26 -2.01 -9.19
CA PRO A 362 0.48 -2.75 -10.21
C PRO A 362 1.95 -2.28 -10.30
N LEU A 363 2.87 -3.23 -10.30
CA LEU A 363 4.29 -2.95 -10.50
C LEU A 363 4.63 -2.98 -11.99
N ASP A 364 5.37 -1.99 -12.44
CA ASP A 364 5.98 -2.03 -13.75
C ASP A 364 7.05 -3.12 -13.84
N GLN A 365 6.95 -3.98 -14.85
CA GLN A 365 7.86 -5.11 -15.00
C GLN A 365 9.32 -4.69 -15.18
N ARG A 366 9.57 -3.62 -15.96
CA ARG A 366 10.93 -3.12 -16.15
C ARG A 366 11.53 -2.58 -14.84
N LEU A 367 10.71 -1.89 -14.04
CA LEU A 367 11.10 -1.40 -12.72
C LEU A 367 11.42 -2.56 -11.77
N GLY A 368 10.57 -3.59 -11.74
CA GLY A 368 10.81 -4.80 -10.96
C GLY A 368 12.09 -5.51 -11.36
N HIS A 369 12.29 -5.75 -12.67
CA HIS A 369 13.52 -6.36 -13.20
C HIS A 369 14.76 -5.49 -12.90
N PHE A 370 14.65 -4.14 -12.96
CA PHE A 370 15.77 -3.27 -12.62
C PHE A 370 16.24 -3.50 -11.19
N PHE A 371 15.35 -3.44 -10.20
CA PHE A 371 15.74 -3.64 -8.79
C PHE A 371 16.28 -5.04 -8.54
N ARG A 372 15.67 -6.05 -9.15
CA ARG A 372 16.17 -7.42 -9.09
C ARG A 372 17.57 -7.54 -9.69
N GLY A 373 17.84 -6.90 -10.83
CA GLY A 373 19.15 -6.88 -11.46
C GLY A 373 20.21 -6.08 -10.69
N VAL A 374 19.77 -5.12 -9.86
CA VAL A 374 20.61 -4.40 -8.90
C VAL A 374 20.98 -5.28 -7.69
N GLY A 375 20.34 -6.45 -7.52
CA GLY A 375 20.61 -7.39 -6.44
C GLY A 375 19.63 -7.26 -5.25
N ILE A 376 18.45 -6.69 -5.46
CA ILE A 376 17.37 -6.62 -4.47
C ILE A 376 16.20 -7.45 -5.00
N ASN A 377 15.86 -8.54 -4.33
CA ASN A 377 14.75 -9.40 -4.75
C ASN A 377 13.42 -8.66 -4.60
N VAL A 378 12.66 -8.56 -5.68
CA VAL A 378 11.33 -7.95 -5.70
C VAL A 378 10.29 -9.06 -5.66
N LEU A 379 9.45 -9.02 -4.62
CA LEU A 379 8.38 -9.97 -4.39
C LEU A 379 7.05 -9.22 -4.53
N GLU A 380 6.38 -9.41 -5.65
CA GLU A 380 5.04 -8.86 -5.84
C GLU A 380 4.01 -9.68 -5.08
N GLY A 381 3.09 -9.02 -4.39
CA GLY A 381 1.96 -9.64 -3.71
C GLY A 381 0.66 -8.94 -4.04
N TYR A 382 -0.42 -9.68 -3.92
CA TYR A 382 -1.78 -9.20 -4.12
C TYR A 382 -2.66 -9.51 -2.92
N GLY A 383 -3.52 -8.57 -2.62
CA GLY A 383 -4.54 -8.68 -1.59
C GLY A 383 -5.30 -7.38 -1.41
N LEU A 384 -6.32 -7.45 -0.60
CA LEU A 384 -7.28 -6.40 -0.32
C LEU A 384 -7.38 -6.18 1.19
N THR A 385 -8.12 -5.18 1.62
CA THR A 385 -8.52 -5.08 3.03
C THR A 385 -9.34 -6.30 3.43
N GLU A 386 -10.20 -6.74 2.55
CA GLU A 386 -11.07 -7.90 2.67
C GLU A 386 -10.34 -9.25 2.74
N THR A 387 -9.02 -9.26 2.46
CA THR A 387 -8.15 -10.45 2.61
C THR A 387 -7.11 -10.29 3.72
N THR A 388 -7.26 -9.30 4.59
CA THR A 388 -6.32 -9.00 5.68
C THR A 388 -4.88 -8.78 5.17
N ALA A 389 -4.72 -8.15 4.03
CA ALA A 389 -3.52 -7.95 3.22
C ALA A 389 -3.22 -9.12 2.25
N PRO A 390 -2.03 -9.80 2.23
CA PRO A 390 -1.70 -10.65 1.09
C PRO A 390 -2.51 -11.95 1.06
N ILE A 391 -3.10 -12.25 -0.08
CA ILE A 391 -3.67 -13.57 -0.40
C ILE A 391 -2.73 -14.36 -1.30
N THR A 392 -1.93 -13.67 -2.14
CA THR A 392 -0.85 -14.26 -2.93
C THR A 392 0.45 -13.47 -2.76
N LEU A 393 1.58 -14.13 -2.95
CA LEU A 393 2.90 -13.52 -2.92
C LEU A 393 3.87 -14.30 -3.82
N ASN A 394 4.72 -13.59 -4.55
CA ASN A 394 5.91 -14.19 -5.13
C ASN A 394 6.88 -14.62 -4.03
N LEU A 395 7.35 -15.85 -4.11
CA LEU A 395 8.28 -16.38 -3.11
C LEU A 395 9.74 -16.16 -3.55
N PRO A 396 10.69 -16.06 -2.59
CA PRO A 396 12.11 -16.04 -2.92
C PRO A 396 12.51 -17.22 -3.81
N ASN A 397 13.34 -16.97 -4.81
CA ASN A 397 13.82 -17.94 -5.80
C ASN A 397 12.75 -18.56 -6.72
N GLN A 398 11.53 -18.05 -6.70
CA GLN A 398 10.43 -18.47 -7.58
C GLN A 398 9.65 -17.26 -8.13
N SER A 399 10.21 -16.06 -7.98
CA SER A 399 9.56 -14.81 -8.35
C SER A 399 9.53 -14.61 -9.86
N ILE A 400 8.35 -14.40 -10.40
CA ILE A 400 8.13 -13.99 -11.79
C ILE A 400 7.57 -12.57 -11.77
N ILE A 401 8.36 -11.62 -12.25
CA ILE A 401 7.93 -10.22 -12.32
C ILE A 401 6.74 -10.07 -13.26
N GLY A 402 5.69 -9.38 -12.77
CA GLY A 402 4.41 -9.24 -13.47
C GLY A 402 3.36 -10.28 -13.07
N SER A 403 3.77 -11.31 -12.31
CA SER A 403 2.87 -12.16 -11.53
C SER A 403 2.82 -11.65 -10.10
N VAL A 404 1.68 -11.77 -9.45
CA VAL A 404 1.53 -11.50 -8.01
C VAL A 404 1.71 -12.76 -7.15
N GLY A 405 2.36 -13.78 -7.71
CA GLY A 405 2.75 -15.00 -7.03
C GLY A 405 1.64 -16.04 -6.90
N THR A 406 1.89 -17.01 -6.04
CA THR A 406 0.97 -18.12 -5.73
C THR A 406 0.19 -17.82 -4.45
N PRO A 407 -0.97 -18.50 -4.21
CA PRO A 407 -1.67 -18.39 -2.94
C PRO A 407 -0.75 -18.68 -1.76
N LEU A 408 -0.89 -17.89 -0.70
CA LEU A 408 -0.19 -18.10 0.56
C LEU A 408 -0.75 -19.29 1.35
N PRO A 409 -0.02 -19.85 2.29
CA PRO A 409 -0.50 -20.97 3.11
C PRO A 409 -1.84 -20.66 3.77
N GLY A 410 -2.80 -21.57 3.64
CA GLY A 410 -4.17 -21.42 4.10
C GLY A 410 -5.07 -20.61 3.15
N SER A 411 -4.69 -20.45 1.89
CA SER A 411 -5.43 -19.65 0.91
C SER A 411 -5.73 -20.40 -0.38
N SER A 412 -6.86 -20.04 -1.00
CA SER A 412 -7.31 -20.52 -2.31
C SER A 412 -7.62 -19.34 -3.22
N VAL A 413 -7.24 -19.46 -4.48
CA VAL A 413 -7.57 -18.50 -5.54
C VAL A 413 -8.15 -19.27 -6.72
N ARG A 414 -9.28 -18.81 -7.25
CA ARG A 414 -9.85 -19.33 -8.49
C ARG A 414 -10.24 -18.19 -9.43
N ILE A 415 -10.38 -18.53 -10.69
CA ILE A 415 -10.87 -17.61 -11.72
C ILE A 415 -12.27 -18.05 -12.13
N SER A 416 -13.25 -17.17 -11.97
CA SER A 416 -14.63 -17.39 -12.38
C SER A 416 -14.76 -17.51 -13.90
N PRO A 417 -15.91 -17.98 -14.42
CA PRO A 417 -16.15 -18.02 -15.87
C PRO A 417 -16.01 -16.66 -16.56
N ASP A 418 -16.32 -15.57 -15.85
CA ASP A 418 -16.22 -14.18 -16.35
C ASP A 418 -14.82 -13.58 -16.20
N GLY A 419 -13.86 -14.35 -15.67
CA GLY A 419 -12.47 -13.92 -15.49
C GLY A 419 -12.21 -13.18 -14.20
N GLU A 420 -13.17 -13.12 -13.26
CA GLU A 420 -13.00 -12.49 -11.96
C GLU A 420 -12.17 -13.38 -11.03
N ILE A 421 -11.30 -12.75 -10.25
CA ILE A 421 -10.53 -13.40 -9.20
C ILE A 421 -11.44 -13.57 -7.98
N GLU A 422 -11.63 -14.80 -7.57
CA GLU A 422 -12.35 -15.16 -6.35
C GLU A 422 -11.39 -15.84 -5.37
N VAL A 423 -11.50 -15.47 -4.09
CA VAL A 423 -10.55 -15.89 -3.07
C VAL A 423 -11.24 -16.45 -1.83
N LYS A 424 -10.56 -17.39 -1.17
CA LYS A 424 -11.00 -17.99 0.09
C LYS A 424 -9.77 -18.30 0.95
N GLY A 425 -9.86 -18.17 2.28
CA GLY A 425 -8.72 -18.53 3.12
C GLY A 425 -8.70 -17.83 4.47
N LEU A 426 -7.63 -18.08 5.23
CA LEU A 426 -7.45 -17.64 6.61
C LEU A 426 -7.54 -16.12 6.77
N GLY A 427 -7.09 -15.36 5.77
CA GLY A 427 -7.10 -13.90 5.81
C GLY A 427 -8.39 -13.27 5.30
N VAL A 428 -9.34 -14.03 4.74
CA VAL A 428 -10.58 -13.47 4.18
C VAL A 428 -11.50 -13.04 5.32
N PHE A 429 -11.93 -11.80 5.30
CA PHE A 429 -12.68 -11.11 6.34
C PHE A 429 -14.06 -11.76 6.64
N ALA A 430 -14.67 -11.35 7.74
CA ALA A 430 -16.01 -11.88 8.10
C ALA A 430 -17.15 -11.27 7.27
N GLY A 431 -16.92 -10.12 6.64
CA GLY A 431 -17.91 -9.36 5.90
C GLY A 431 -17.76 -7.87 6.14
N TYR A 432 -18.71 -7.08 5.65
CA TYR A 432 -18.75 -5.63 5.88
C TYR A 432 -19.62 -5.30 7.08
N HIS A 433 -19.20 -4.30 7.84
CA HIS A 433 -19.97 -3.74 8.93
C HIS A 433 -21.35 -3.30 8.45
N HIS A 434 -22.41 -3.56 9.23
CA HIS A 434 -23.82 -3.34 8.88
C HIS A 434 -24.35 -4.11 7.65
N ALA A 435 -23.58 -5.00 7.03
CA ALA A 435 -24.07 -5.86 5.97
C ALA A 435 -24.72 -7.15 6.53
N GLU A 436 -25.62 -7.76 5.75
CA GLU A 436 -26.14 -9.08 6.09
C GLU A 436 -25.01 -10.14 6.05
N ASP A 437 -25.07 -11.10 6.96
CA ASP A 437 -24.10 -12.20 7.02
C ASP A 437 -24.03 -12.95 5.69
N GLY A 438 -22.80 -13.11 5.18
CA GLY A 438 -22.57 -13.83 3.93
C GLY A 438 -22.85 -13.05 2.65
N ALA A 439 -23.45 -11.85 2.71
CA ALA A 439 -23.81 -11.07 1.51
C ALA A 439 -22.63 -10.72 0.59
N ALA A 440 -21.40 -10.76 1.10
CA ALA A 440 -20.19 -10.49 0.34
C ALA A 440 -19.63 -11.71 -0.39
N PHE A 441 -20.17 -12.92 -0.19
CA PHE A 441 -19.59 -14.18 -0.62
C PHE A 441 -20.46 -14.91 -1.65
N THR A 442 -19.83 -15.77 -2.44
CA THR A 442 -20.52 -16.73 -3.28
C THR A 442 -21.15 -17.85 -2.41
N GLU A 443 -22.07 -18.64 -2.98
CA GLU A 443 -22.75 -19.74 -2.27
C GLU A 443 -21.77 -20.77 -1.66
N ASP A 444 -20.62 -20.97 -2.28
CA ASP A 444 -19.55 -21.87 -1.82
C ASP A 444 -18.45 -21.18 -0.99
N GLY A 445 -18.69 -19.91 -0.59
CA GLY A 445 -17.90 -19.17 0.38
C GLY A 445 -16.63 -18.55 -0.17
N TYR A 446 -16.53 -18.28 -1.46
CA TYR A 446 -15.48 -17.45 -2.03
C TYR A 446 -15.88 -15.97 -1.99
N PHE A 447 -14.88 -15.11 -1.80
CA PHE A 447 -15.05 -13.66 -1.92
C PHE A 447 -14.68 -13.21 -3.34
N PRO A 448 -15.63 -12.64 -4.12
CA PRO A 448 -15.36 -12.05 -5.43
C PRO A 448 -14.68 -10.69 -5.23
N THR A 449 -13.48 -10.54 -5.79
CA THR A 449 -12.60 -9.38 -5.49
C THR A 449 -12.92 -8.13 -6.31
N GLY A 450 -13.68 -8.26 -7.39
CA GLY A 450 -13.87 -7.23 -8.40
C GLY A 450 -12.66 -7.04 -9.31
N ASP A 451 -11.58 -7.79 -9.12
CA ASP A 451 -10.39 -7.77 -9.98
C ASP A 451 -10.44 -8.93 -10.97
N LEU A 452 -9.94 -8.70 -12.20
CA LEU A 452 -9.85 -9.71 -13.24
C LEU A 452 -8.45 -10.29 -13.31
N GLY A 453 -8.35 -11.59 -13.62
CA GLY A 453 -7.06 -12.24 -13.67
C GLY A 453 -7.04 -13.59 -14.36
N ARG A 454 -5.87 -14.20 -14.34
CA ARG A 454 -5.67 -15.58 -14.80
C ARG A 454 -4.64 -16.29 -13.93
N LEU A 455 -4.77 -17.59 -13.79
CA LEU A 455 -3.75 -18.47 -13.23
C LEU A 455 -2.93 -19.11 -14.35
N ASP A 456 -1.61 -19.20 -14.17
CA ASP A 456 -0.78 -20.03 -15.04
C ASP A 456 -0.80 -21.50 -14.60
N PRO A 457 -0.17 -22.44 -15.37
CA PRO A 457 -0.13 -23.85 -15.01
C PRO A 457 0.54 -24.17 -13.64
N ASP A 458 1.43 -23.29 -13.18
CA ASP A 458 2.10 -23.41 -11.88
C ASP A 458 1.24 -22.84 -10.73
N GLY A 459 0.10 -22.21 -11.06
CA GLY A 459 -0.82 -21.59 -10.10
C GLY A 459 -0.43 -20.18 -9.69
N ARG A 460 0.42 -19.49 -10.48
CA ARG A 460 0.71 -18.07 -10.25
C ARG A 460 -0.42 -17.21 -10.80
N LEU A 461 -0.80 -16.22 -10.00
CA LEU A 461 -1.83 -15.27 -10.37
C LEU A 461 -1.25 -14.08 -11.15
N PHE A 462 -1.91 -13.73 -12.24
CA PHE A 462 -1.67 -12.53 -13.04
C PHE A 462 -2.93 -11.68 -13.04
N ILE A 463 -2.83 -10.43 -12.54
CA ILE A 463 -3.94 -9.48 -12.59
C ILE A 463 -3.98 -8.85 -13.99
N THR A 464 -5.15 -8.85 -14.62
CA THR A 464 -5.34 -8.33 -15.97
C THR A 464 -6.14 -7.03 -16.01
N GLY A 465 -6.88 -6.73 -14.94
CA GLY A 465 -7.66 -5.52 -14.84
C GLY A 465 -8.57 -5.50 -13.63
N ARG A 466 -9.47 -4.52 -13.61
CA ARG A 466 -10.55 -4.40 -12.65
C ARG A 466 -11.88 -4.40 -13.37
N ALA A 467 -12.84 -5.20 -12.95
CA ALA A 467 -14.13 -5.34 -13.65
C ALA A 467 -14.84 -3.99 -13.83
N LYS A 468 -14.83 -3.15 -12.79
CA LYS A 468 -15.44 -1.80 -12.82
C LYS A 468 -14.69 -0.77 -13.66
N ASP A 469 -13.43 -1.01 -13.98
CA ASP A 469 -12.58 -0.09 -14.76
C ASP A 469 -12.52 -0.49 -16.24
N MET A 470 -13.10 -1.64 -16.61
CA MET A 470 -13.20 -2.06 -18.00
C MET A 470 -14.05 -1.06 -18.78
N ILE A 471 -13.55 -0.69 -19.95
CA ILE A 471 -14.22 0.24 -20.87
C ILE A 471 -14.91 -0.60 -21.95
N LEU A 472 -16.23 -0.48 -22.04
CA LEU A 472 -17.01 -1.07 -23.13
C LEU A 472 -17.30 0.02 -24.16
N THR A 473 -16.59 -0.01 -25.29
CA THR A 473 -16.82 0.92 -26.39
C THR A 473 -18.14 0.63 -27.13
N ASP A 474 -18.66 1.61 -27.88
CA ASP A 474 -19.84 1.42 -28.72
C ASP A 474 -19.72 0.25 -29.72
N SER A 475 -18.49 -0.10 -30.12
CA SER A 475 -18.20 -1.26 -30.97
C SER A 475 -18.27 -2.61 -30.23
N GLY A 476 -18.63 -2.64 -28.96
CA GLY A 476 -18.75 -3.84 -28.14
C GLY A 476 -17.39 -4.44 -27.68
N LYS A 477 -16.31 -3.68 -27.74
CA LYS A 477 -14.98 -4.14 -27.30
C LYS A 477 -14.71 -3.76 -25.86
N ASN A 478 -14.27 -4.75 -25.07
CA ASN A 478 -13.78 -4.56 -23.72
C ASN A 478 -12.31 -4.18 -23.75
N ILE A 479 -11.96 -3.06 -23.12
CA ILE A 479 -10.60 -2.52 -23.03
C ILE A 479 -10.21 -2.41 -21.57
N SER A 480 -9.06 -3.00 -21.20
CA SER A 480 -8.42 -2.78 -19.89
C SER A 480 -7.48 -1.58 -19.97
N PRO A 481 -7.77 -0.46 -19.30
CA PRO A 481 -6.96 0.76 -19.41
C PRO A 481 -5.63 0.67 -18.66
N GLN A 482 -5.51 -0.22 -17.68
CA GLN A 482 -4.42 -0.21 -16.70
C GLN A 482 -3.03 -0.36 -17.31
N ARG A 483 -2.86 -1.26 -18.30
CA ARG A 483 -1.57 -1.45 -18.96
C ARG A 483 -1.09 -0.18 -19.66
N TRP A 484 -1.97 0.45 -20.43
CA TRP A 484 -1.66 1.66 -21.18
C TRP A 484 -1.36 2.83 -20.24
N GLN A 485 -2.20 3.04 -19.24
CA GLN A 485 -2.02 4.09 -18.22
C GLN A 485 -0.68 3.93 -17.50
N GLY A 486 -0.34 2.71 -17.08
CA GLY A 486 0.94 2.44 -16.42
C GLY A 486 2.17 2.70 -17.29
N VAL A 487 2.09 2.49 -18.62
CA VAL A 487 3.18 2.85 -19.53
C VAL A 487 3.33 4.36 -19.65
N VAL A 488 2.22 5.11 -19.73
CA VAL A 488 2.22 6.57 -19.87
C VAL A 488 2.75 7.25 -18.61
N GLU A 489 2.26 6.85 -17.44
CA GLU A 489 2.70 7.40 -16.15
C GLU A 489 4.20 7.16 -15.89
N ARG A 490 4.74 6.07 -16.40
CA ARG A 490 6.15 5.71 -16.35
C ARG A 490 7.07 6.66 -17.12
N GLY A 491 6.57 7.33 -18.14
CA GLY A 491 7.32 8.32 -18.91
C GLY A 491 7.81 9.50 -18.08
N GLY A 492 7.35 9.63 -16.85
CA GLY A 492 7.82 10.60 -15.85
C GLY A 492 7.25 11.99 -15.99
N LEU A 493 6.68 12.36 -17.15
CA LEU A 493 6.00 13.64 -17.36
C LEU A 493 4.52 13.61 -16.93
N VAL A 494 3.90 12.45 -16.89
CA VAL A 494 2.48 12.27 -16.57
C VAL A 494 2.34 11.70 -15.17
N ALA A 495 1.66 12.45 -14.30
CA ALA A 495 1.37 12.04 -12.93
C ALA A 495 0.18 11.07 -12.87
N GLN A 496 -0.84 11.31 -13.71
CA GLN A 496 -2.05 10.50 -13.81
C GLN A 496 -2.46 10.37 -15.28
N ALA A 497 -2.69 9.16 -15.73
CA ALA A 497 -3.25 8.87 -17.05
C ALA A 497 -4.62 8.20 -16.86
N VAL A 498 -5.68 8.79 -17.41
CA VAL A 498 -7.03 8.24 -17.30
C VAL A 498 -7.59 8.00 -18.69
N VAL A 499 -7.71 6.74 -19.06
CA VAL A 499 -8.37 6.34 -20.32
C VAL A 499 -9.88 6.41 -20.10
N VAL A 500 -10.58 7.03 -21.02
CA VAL A 500 -12.04 7.16 -21.06
C VAL A 500 -12.56 6.58 -22.38
N GLY A 501 -13.82 6.19 -22.41
CA GLY A 501 -14.37 5.62 -23.65
C GLY A 501 -15.56 4.70 -23.47
N ASP A 502 -16.04 4.56 -22.23
CA ASP A 502 -17.24 3.77 -21.97
C ASP A 502 -18.43 4.36 -22.71
N ARG A 503 -19.10 3.54 -23.53
CA ARG A 503 -20.19 3.96 -24.42
C ARG A 503 -19.80 5.13 -25.34
N ARG A 504 -18.55 5.16 -25.82
CA ARG A 504 -18.03 6.14 -26.79
C ARG A 504 -17.47 5.39 -28.01
N PRO A 505 -17.33 6.07 -29.15
CA PRO A 505 -16.87 5.44 -30.39
C PRO A 505 -15.49 4.79 -30.32
N HIS A 506 -14.59 5.36 -29.52
CA HIS A 506 -13.20 4.89 -29.34
C HIS A 506 -12.67 5.33 -27.99
N PRO A 507 -11.60 4.68 -27.49
CA PRO A 507 -10.95 5.12 -26.26
C PRO A 507 -10.14 6.41 -26.49
N ALA A 508 -10.17 7.31 -25.51
CA ALA A 508 -9.39 8.53 -25.45
C ALA A 508 -8.75 8.68 -24.07
N ALA A 509 -7.85 9.66 -23.86
CA ALA A 509 -7.19 9.82 -22.58
C ALA A 509 -7.11 11.28 -22.08
N VAL A 510 -7.27 11.45 -20.77
CA VAL A 510 -6.92 12.66 -20.05
C VAL A 510 -5.61 12.42 -19.31
N LEU A 511 -4.59 13.23 -19.58
CA LEU A 511 -3.24 13.11 -19.03
C LEU A 511 -2.97 14.31 -18.12
N VAL A 512 -2.87 14.10 -16.83
CA VAL A 512 -2.47 15.13 -15.87
C VAL A 512 -0.95 15.05 -15.72
N LEU A 513 -0.25 16.15 -16.07
CA LEU A 513 1.20 16.19 -16.01
C LEU A 513 1.68 16.45 -14.58
N ASP A 514 2.84 15.90 -14.24
CA ASP A 514 3.55 16.18 -12.99
C ASP A 514 4.23 17.55 -13.09
N LEU A 515 3.75 18.51 -12.31
CA LEU A 515 4.26 19.89 -12.36
C LEU A 515 5.76 19.98 -12.05
N VAL A 516 6.27 19.16 -11.15
CA VAL A 516 7.69 19.11 -10.81
C VAL A 516 8.49 18.58 -12.00
N ALA A 517 8.02 17.49 -12.60
CA ALA A 517 8.65 16.91 -13.79
C ALA A 517 8.60 17.86 -15.00
N VAL A 518 7.51 18.60 -15.19
CA VAL A 518 7.40 19.62 -16.24
C VAL A 518 8.43 20.75 -16.02
N LYS A 519 8.59 21.24 -14.80
CA LYS A 519 9.61 22.24 -14.47
C LYS A 519 11.03 21.73 -14.73
N GLU A 520 11.32 20.50 -14.33
CA GLU A 520 12.62 19.87 -14.61
C GLU A 520 12.86 19.65 -16.10
N TRP A 521 11.84 19.22 -16.84
CA TRP A 521 11.91 19.08 -18.30
C TRP A 521 12.15 20.43 -18.97
N ALA A 522 11.43 21.47 -18.56
CA ALA A 522 11.59 22.83 -19.08
C ALA A 522 13.03 23.34 -18.88
N LYS A 523 13.59 23.15 -17.69
CA LYS A 523 14.97 23.50 -17.39
C LYS A 523 15.97 22.72 -18.27
N ALA A 524 15.77 21.41 -18.44
CA ALA A 524 16.63 20.56 -19.26
C ALA A 524 16.60 20.92 -20.75
N ASN A 525 15.49 21.48 -21.23
CA ASN A 525 15.28 21.88 -22.62
C ASN A 525 15.43 23.41 -22.87
N ASN A 526 16.00 24.16 -21.90
CA ASN A 526 16.19 25.63 -21.97
C ASN A 526 14.87 26.40 -22.26
N ARG A 527 13.80 26.05 -21.54
CA ARG A 527 12.46 26.64 -21.66
C ARG A 527 12.07 27.38 -20.35
N PRO A 528 12.71 28.53 -20.06
CA PRO A 528 12.40 29.30 -18.84
C PRO A 528 10.95 29.82 -18.81
N ASP A 529 10.33 29.97 -19.97
CA ASP A 529 8.92 30.33 -20.14
C ASP A 529 7.96 29.31 -19.56
N LEU A 530 8.30 28.03 -19.61
CA LEU A 530 7.53 26.94 -19.02
C LEU A 530 7.95 26.63 -17.57
N GLU A 531 9.23 26.84 -17.21
CA GLU A 531 9.73 26.64 -15.85
C GLU A 531 8.99 27.54 -14.84
N GLY A 532 8.67 28.80 -15.21
CA GLY A 532 7.97 29.74 -14.36
C GLY A 532 6.47 29.91 -14.66
N LYS A 533 5.90 29.09 -15.57
CA LYS A 533 4.51 29.30 -16.00
C LYS A 533 3.48 28.95 -14.92
N TRP A 534 3.74 27.92 -14.14
CA TRP A 534 2.85 27.46 -13.07
C TRP A 534 3.61 27.38 -11.75
N ASP A 535 3.27 28.22 -10.79
CA ASP A 535 3.81 28.13 -9.43
C ASP A 535 3.20 26.95 -8.67
N THR A 536 1.88 26.78 -8.81
CA THR A 536 1.10 25.66 -8.28
C THR A 536 0.22 25.10 -9.38
N ALA A 537 -0.23 23.86 -9.22
CA ALA A 537 -1.18 23.26 -10.14
C ALA A 537 -2.56 23.96 -10.02
N PRO A 538 -3.16 24.39 -11.15
CA PRO A 538 -4.49 24.98 -11.14
C PRO A 538 -5.56 24.02 -10.61
N ALA A 539 -6.63 24.58 -10.03
CA ALA A 539 -7.80 23.79 -9.64
C ALA A 539 -8.41 23.06 -10.84
N VAL A 540 -8.98 21.89 -10.61
CA VAL A 540 -9.63 21.09 -11.66
C VAL A 540 -10.82 21.84 -12.29
N PRO A 541 -11.03 21.72 -13.61
CA PRO A 541 -10.45 20.74 -14.53
C PRO A 541 -9.01 21.04 -14.99
N GLY A 542 -8.39 22.13 -14.52
CA GLY A 542 -7.00 22.44 -14.84
C GLY A 542 -6.79 23.29 -16.11
N GLU A 543 -5.54 23.50 -16.48
CA GLU A 543 -5.13 24.23 -17.68
C GLU A 543 -4.61 23.28 -18.75
N LYS A 544 -5.10 23.42 -19.99
CA LYS A 544 -4.61 22.64 -21.14
C LYS A 544 -3.20 23.05 -21.52
N VAL A 545 -2.36 22.05 -21.69
CA VAL A 545 -1.01 22.25 -22.23
C VAL A 545 -1.11 22.46 -23.73
N THR A 546 -0.55 23.56 -24.21
CA THR A 546 -0.56 23.93 -25.64
C THR A 546 0.84 24.03 -26.25
N ASP A 547 1.90 23.92 -25.44
CA ASP A 547 3.28 24.00 -25.90
C ASP A 547 3.65 22.81 -26.80
N PRO A 548 4.06 23.05 -28.07
CA PRO A 548 4.31 21.96 -29.00
C PRO A 548 5.46 21.04 -28.63
N GLN A 549 6.50 21.54 -27.95
CA GLN A 549 7.66 20.72 -27.58
C GLN A 549 7.32 19.82 -26.38
N LEU A 550 6.58 20.34 -25.40
CA LEU A 550 6.11 19.57 -24.27
C LEU A 550 5.09 18.50 -24.73
N LEU A 551 4.16 18.87 -25.63
CA LEU A 551 3.22 17.93 -26.22
C LEU A 551 3.93 16.84 -27.05
N ALA A 552 5.01 17.17 -27.78
CA ALA A 552 5.82 16.17 -28.48
C ALA A 552 6.51 15.17 -27.52
N ALA A 553 6.96 15.65 -26.37
CA ALA A 553 7.53 14.78 -25.34
C ALA A 553 6.47 13.83 -24.75
N VAL A 554 5.26 14.32 -24.48
CA VAL A 554 4.12 13.49 -24.05
C VAL A 554 3.71 12.49 -25.15
N GLN A 555 3.65 12.94 -26.43
CA GLN A 555 3.32 12.08 -27.57
C GLN A 555 4.29 10.91 -27.72
N ALA A 556 5.57 11.12 -27.45
CA ALA A 556 6.56 10.03 -27.49
C ALA A 556 6.21 8.91 -26.51
N VAL A 557 5.75 9.25 -25.32
CA VAL A 557 5.33 8.30 -24.28
C VAL A 557 4.01 7.61 -24.67
N VAL A 558 3.03 8.34 -25.19
CA VAL A 558 1.78 7.79 -25.72
C VAL A 558 2.06 6.80 -26.86
N THR A 559 2.97 7.15 -27.76
CA THR A 559 3.38 6.28 -28.87
C THR A 559 3.99 4.96 -28.35
N GLU A 560 4.80 5.02 -27.29
CA GLU A 560 5.37 3.82 -26.67
C GLU A 560 4.27 2.95 -26.04
N ALA A 561 3.32 3.56 -25.33
CA ALA A 561 2.19 2.86 -24.73
C ALA A 561 1.31 2.14 -25.75
N ASN A 562 1.16 2.72 -26.94
CA ASN A 562 0.38 2.15 -28.03
C ASN A 562 1.04 0.93 -28.71
N LYS A 563 2.35 0.68 -28.54
CA LYS A 563 3.03 -0.47 -29.17
C LYS A 563 2.63 -1.83 -28.59
N GLY A 564 2.17 -1.89 -27.38
CA GLY A 564 1.94 -3.15 -26.66
C GLY A 564 0.49 -3.62 -26.62
N GLY A 565 -0.47 -2.95 -27.28
CA GLY A 565 -1.90 -3.28 -27.27
C GLY A 565 -2.44 -3.70 -28.63
N SER A 566 -3.68 -4.22 -28.64
CA SER A 566 -4.44 -4.44 -29.86
C SER A 566 -4.82 -3.10 -30.51
N HIS A 567 -5.22 -3.11 -31.78
CA HIS A 567 -5.68 -1.90 -32.48
C HIS A 567 -6.84 -1.20 -31.74
N ALA A 568 -7.68 -1.96 -31.04
CA ALA A 568 -8.81 -1.42 -30.29
C ALA A 568 -8.40 -0.70 -28.98
N GLU A 569 -7.25 -1.05 -28.42
CA GLU A 569 -6.70 -0.45 -27.18
C GLU A 569 -5.80 0.76 -27.48
N ARG A 570 -5.63 1.09 -28.73
CA ARG A 570 -4.81 2.23 -29.14
C ARG A 570 -5.51 3.54 -28.79
N ILE A 571 -4.78 4.43 -28.14
CA ILE A 571 -5.24 5.77 -27.76
C ILE A 571 -4.56 6.78 -28.69
N ASP A 572 -5.33 7.33 -29.63
CA ASP A 572 -4.84 8.34 -30.56
C ASP A 572 -5.33 9.75 -30.17
N ASP A 573 -6.47 9.85 -29.49
CA ASP A 573 -7.03 11.08 -28.98
C ASP A 573 -6.74 11.25 -27.49
N TRP A 574 -6.05 12.32 -27.11
CA TRP A 574 -5.71 12.63 -25.73
C TRP A 574 -5.57 14.14 -25.51
N VAL A 575 -5.69 14.54 -24.27
CA VAL A 575 -5.43 15.92 -23.81
C VAL A 575 -4.47 15.91 -22.63
N ALA A 576 -3.48 16.82 -22.63
CA ALA A 576 -2.58 17.02 -21.50
C ALA A 576 -2.99 18.27 -20.70
N LEU A 577 -3.05 18.12 -19.38
CA LEU A 577 -3.46 19.14 -18.44
C LEU A 577 -2.40 19.33 -17.35
N ILE A 578 -2.29 20.56 -16.83
CA ILE A 578 -1.77 20.81 -15.49
C ILE A 578 -2.99 21.01 -14.59
N ALA A 579 -3.16 20.16 -13.59
CA ALA A 579 -4.30 20.19 -12.68
C ALA A 579 -3.93 19.70 -11.28
N ASP A 580 -4.56 20.24 -10.25
CA ASP A 580 -4.42 19.75 -8.88
C ASP A 580 -5.29 18.49 -8.68
N VAL A 581 -4.64 17.33 -8.71
CA VAL A 581 -5.25 16.04 -8.41
C VAL A 581 -4.68 15.54 -7.09
N SER A 582 -5.26 16.02 -6.01
CA SER A 582 -4.81 15.80 -4.64
C SER A 582 -5.92 15.21 -3.76
N GLU A 583 -5.57 14.88 -2.52
CA GLU A 583 -6.53 14.47 -1.50
C GLU A 583 -7.44 15.65 -1.10
N GLU A 584 -6.90 16.88 -1.08
CA GLU A 584 -7.65 18.09 -0.78
C GLU A 584 -8.77 18.35 -1.80
N THR A 585 -8.52 18.06 -3.08
CA THR A 585 -9.56 18.11 -4.14
C THR A 585 -10.51 16.91 -4.09
N GLY A 586 -10.22 15.93 -3.24
CA GLY A 586 -10.97 14.69 -3.09
C GLY A 586 -10.87 13.75 -4.30
N LEU A 587 -9.93 13.96 -5.22
CA LEU A 587 -9.73 13.15 -6.43
C LEU A 587 -8.82 11.95 -6.22
N VAL A 588 -8.04 11.93 -5.15
CA VAL A 588 -7.29 10.75 -4.73
C VAL A 588 -7.66 10.35 -3.31
N THR A 589 -7.31 9.13 -2.96
CA THR A 589 -7.45 8.62 -1.59
C THR A 589 -6.23 9.01 -0.76
N ALA A 590 -6.29 8.83 0.58
CA ALA A 590 -5.14 8.99 1.48
C ALA A 590 -3.93 8.10 1.08
N THR A 591 -4.17 7.00 0.36
CA THR A 591 -3.11 6.15 -0.23
C THR A 591 -2.70 6.57 -1.65
N MET A 592 -3.10 7.77 -2.07
CA MET A 592 -2.79 8.35 -3.40
C MET A 592 -3.36 7.56 -4.58
N LYS A 593 -4.40 6.75 -4.37
CA LYS A 593 -5.14 6.07 -5.45
C LYS A 593 -6.17 7.02 -6.04
N LEU A 594 -6.21 7.13 -7.37
CA LEU A 594 -7.19 7.96 -8.07
C LEU A 594 -8.62 7.45 -7.85
N LYS A 595 -9.52 8.34 -7.47
CA LYS A 595 -10.97 8.09 -7.44
C LYS A 595 -11.53 8.29 -8.86
N ARG A 596 -11.36 7.25 -9.70
CA ARG A 596 -11.62 7.30 -11.15
C ARG A 596 -13.01 7.86 -11.50
N GLY A 597 -14.07 7.42 -10.81
CA GLY A 597 -15.43 7.89 -11.07
C GLY A 597 -15.56 9.40 -10.87
N LYS A 598 -15.10 9.91 -9.72
CA LYS A 598 -15.11 11.34 -9.41
C LYS A 598 -14.22 12.15 -10.36
N PHE A 599 -13.06 11.60 -10.74
CA PHE A 599 -12.21 12.24 -11.73
C PHE A 599 -12.92 12.39 -13.08
N ILE A 600 -13.58 11.35 -13.58
CA ILE A 600 -14.33 11.40 -14.85
C ILE A 600 -15.47 12.42 -14.77
N GLU A 601 -16.20 12.47 -13.66
CA GLU A 601 -17.27 13.44 -13.42
C GLU A 601 -16.75 14.89 -13.49
N VAL A 602 -15.69 15.20 -12.75
CA VAL A 602 -15.09 16.55 -12.74
C VAL A 602 -14.48 16.92 -14.09
N MET A 603 -13.93 15.96 -14.83
CA MET A 603 -13.31 16.15 -16.14
C MET A 603 -14.28 16.01 -17.31
N GLU A 604 -15.58 15.79 -17.06
CA GLU A 604 -16.58 15.59 -18.11
C GLU A 604 -16.58 16.70 -19.20
N PRO A 605 -16.47 18.01 -18.88
CA PRO A 605 -16.37 19.05 -19.89
C PRO A 605 -15.18 18.87 -20.82
N VAL A 606 -14.01 18.53 -20.28
CA VAL A 606 -12.77 18.30 -21.03
C VAL A 606 -12.90 17.04 -21.90
N ILE A 607 -13.50 15.98 -21.36
CA ILE A 607 -13.73 14.72 -22.08
C ILE A 607 -14.69 14.94 -23.24
N ASN A 608 -15.78 15.66 -23.05
CA ASN A 608 -16.75 15.95 -24.10
C ASN A 608 -16.14 16.80 -25.22
N GLU A 609 -15.29 17.78 -24.91
CA GLU A 609 -14.56 18.57 -25.90
C GLU A 609 -13.57 17.70 -26.70
N LEU A 610 -12.88 16.76 -26.06
CA LEU A 610 -11.95 15.84 -26.71
C LEU A 610 -12.66 15.01 -27.81
N TYR A 611 -13.84 14.48 -27.53
CA TYR A 611 -14.63 13.74 -28.52
C TYR A 611 -15.25 14.62 -29.61
N ALA A 612 -15.63 15.87 -29.28
CA ALA A 612 -16.16 16.81 -30.27
C ALA A 612 -15.13 17.21 -31.34
N HIS A 613 -13.84 17.20 -31.00
CA HIS A 613 -12.76 17.46 -31.94
C HIS A 613 -12.41 16.24 -32.82
N SER A 614 -12.58 15.03 -32.31
CA SER A 614 -12.31 13.79 -33.05
C SER A 614 -13.28 13.58 -34.18
N THR A 615 -14.57 13.88 -34.02
CA THR A 615 -15.60 13.74 -35.05
C THR A 615 -15.40 14.69 -36.24
N LYS A 616 -14.52 15.69 -36.16
CA LYS A 616 -14.17 16.60 -37.26
C LYS A 616 -12.99 16.10 -38.12
N LYS A 617 -12.33 15.01 -37.73
CA LYS A 617 -11.18 14.42 -38.46
C LYS A 617 -11.51 13.16 -39.24
N SER A 618 -12.75 12.64 -39.14
CA SER A 618 -13.24 11.48 -39.89
C SER A 618 -13.94 11.85 -41.23
#